data_83f53ea38238fb07e4d92c07be089328
#
_entry.id   83f53ea38238fb07e4d92c07be089328
#
_cell.length_a   1.000
_cell.length_b   1.000
_cell.length_c   1.000
_cell.angle_alpha   90.00
_cell.angle_beta   90.00
_cell.angle_gamma   90.00
#
_symmetry.space_group_name_H-M   'P 1'
#
loop_
_entity.id
_entity.type
_entity.pdbx_description
1 polymer ?
#
loop_
_entity_poly.entity_id
_entity_poly.type
_entity_poly.pdbx_seq_one_letter_code
_entity_poly.pdbx_strand_id
1 'polypeptide(L)'
;MPESWKDTLRPASFRGVPFQVSSAETDDGRRIAVHQFPGREEPFVQDLGRRARVFSLEAFVLGPDYNVGRDLLVAALAAKGPGELSHPYQGSLACYVGGFRFRDSHDHGGLARFDITFQEAGSRLVLARRAGGEGAVDSSADNADTVAGVTFIRETIVIGVPEPVRTAAVEEAERAAQTIIDLSALYEKGRAASDTARKARALLEDAQTLITTPAAFVTSVHDAIRSVLDGLETAKGALEAYRALEDLRPLSRGGGTAAENGTTTANLVRRASLAGACRAAARVPYASLDEALEVRTDLLDRLDLQLEDPATSAWPSSSLVAGS
;
A
#
# COMPACT_ATOMS: atom_id res chain seq x y z
N MET A 1 -28.72 30.24 12.42
CA MET A 1 -27.80 31.30 12.03
C MET A 1 -27.11 30.82 10.76
N PRO A 2 -27.06 31.58 9.67
CA PRO A 2 -26.26 31.17 8.53
C PRO A 2 -24.78 31.07 8.98
N GLU A 3 -24.13 29.98 8.64
CA GLU A 3 -22.70 29.78 8.93
C GLU A 3 -21.90 30.93 8.32
N SER A 4 -21.04 31.54 9.11
CA SER A 4 -20.19 32.60 8.65
C SER A 4 -19.11 32.02 7.73
N TRP A 5 -18.72 32.72 6.65
CA TRP A 5 -17.62 32.31 5.78
C TRP A 5 -16.32 32.03 6.56
N LYS A 6 -16.17 32.61 7.76
CA LYS A 6 -15.03 32.35 8.65
C LYS A 6 -15.06 30.95 9.24
N ASP A 7 -16.23 30.37 9.43
CA ASP A 7 -16.41 29.05 10.03
C ASP A 7 -16.08 27.92 9.03
N THR A 8 -16.02 28.26 7.74
CA THR A 8 -15.66 27.32 6.65
C THR A 8 -14.17 27.33 6.31
N LEU A 9 -13.38 28.28 6.87
CA LEU A 9 -11.94 28.37 6.61
C LEU A 9 -11.19 27.21 7.29
N ARG A 10 -10.36 26.53 6.51
CA ARG A 10 -9.48 25.48 7.02
C ARG A 10 -8.11 26.06 7.38
N PRO A 11 -7.44 25.51 8.42
CA PRO A 11 -6.06 25.89 8.70
C PRO A 11 -5.17 25.52 7.52
N ALA A 12 -4.35 26.48 7.07
CA ALA A 12 -3.42 26.25 5.98
C ALA A 12 -2.20 25.47 6.48
N SER A 13 -1.77 24.51 5.70
CA SER A 13 -0.53 23.77 5.94
C SER A 13 0.06 23.22 4.65
N PHE A 14 1.37 23.03 4.63
CA PHE A 14 2.05 22.34 3.55
C PHE A 14 2.95 21.25 4.13
N ARG A 15 2.76 20.00 3.66
CA ARG A 15 3.45 18.81 4.21
C ARG A 15 3.34 18.71 5.74
N GLY A 16 2.20 19.12 6.31
CA GLY A 16 1.96 19.10 7.74
C GLY A 16 2.52 20.30 8.51
N VAL A 17 3.27 21.21 7.87
CA VAL A 17 3.78 22.43 8.50
C VAL A 17 2.71 23.54 8.41
N PRO A 18 2.16 24.02 9.54
CA PRO A 18 1.11 25.02 9.54
C PRO A 18 1.65 26.43 9.25
N PHE A 19 0.86 27.24 8.58
CA PHE A 19 1.11 28.67 8.36
C PHE A 19 -0.22 29.43 8.24
N GLN A 20 -0.17 30.75 8.32
CA GLN A 20 -1.35 31.57 8.13
C GLN A 20 -1.31 32.22 6.74
N VAL A 21 -2.48 32.42 6.13
CA VAL A 21 -2.62 32.99 4.79
C VAL A 21 -3.30 34.34 4.90
N SER A 22 -2.66 35.37 4.35
CA SER A 22 -3.23 36.74 4.23
C SER A 22 -4.04 36.89 2.94
N SER A 23 -3.54 36.36 1.83
CA SER A 23 -4.24 36.34 0.55
C SER A 23 -3.97 35.04 -0.21
N ALA A 24 -4.93 34.62 -1.02
CA ALA A 24 -4.85 33.46 -1.87
C ALA A 24 -5.42 33.77 -3.26
N GLU A 25 -4.63 33.58 -4.28
CA GLU A 25 -5.01 33.73 -5.68
C GLU A 25 -4.92 32.36 -6.37
N THR A 26 -5.91 32.06 -7.23
CA THR A 26 -5.95 30.82 -8.01
C THR A 26 -6.06 31.15 -9.49
N ASP A 27 -5.11 30.68 -10.28
CA ASP A 27 -5.15 30.76 -11.74
C ASP A 27 -5.60 29.41 -12.29
N ASP A 28 -6.80 29.37 -12.89
CA ASP A 28 -7.42 28.19 -13.49
C ASP A 28 -7.86 28.52 -14.93
N GLY A 29 -7.97 27.51 -15.78
CA GLY A 29 -8.41 27.68 -17.15
C GLY A 29 -8.24 26.43 -18.00
N ARG A 30 -8.53 26.63 -19.29
CA ARG A 30 -8.38 25.57 -20.31
C ARG A 30 -7.24 25.90 -21.26
N ARG A 31 -6.59 24.87 -21.75
CA ARG A 31 -5.64 24.99 -22.86
C ARG A 31 -6.45 25.01 -24.16
N ILE A 32 -6.30 26.06 -24.94
CA ILE A 32 -6.95 26.20 -26.23
C ILE A 32 -5.89 26.41 -27.32
N ALA A 33 -6.08 25.79 -28.47
CA ALA A 33 -5.35 26.10 -29.69
C ALA A 33 -6.27 26.87 -30.63
N VAL A 34 -5.85 28.07 -31.01
CA VAL A 34 -6.59 28.93 -31.95
C VAL A 34 -5.95 28.79 -33.33
N HIS A 35 -6.68 28.28 -34.31
CA HIS A 35 -6.26 28.14 -35.68
C HIS A 35 -6.92 29.23 -36.52
N GLN A 36 -6.10 30.06 -37.13
CA GLN A 36 -6.54 31.13 -38.05
C GLN A 36 -6.17 30.69 -39.49
N PHE A 37 -7.16 30.71 -40.38
CA PHE A 37 -6.96 30.35 -41.77
C PHE A 37 -7.05 31.59 -42.65
N PRO A 38 -6.15 31.78 -43.61
CA PRO A 38 -6.20 32.89 -44.55
C PRO A 38 -7.56 32.92 -45.30
N GLY A 39 -8.23 34.09 -45.31
CA GLY A 39 -9.52 34.29 -45.96
C GLY A 39 -10.74 33.85 -45.15
N ARG A 40 -10.56 33.43 -43.92
CA ARG A 40 -11.65 33.18 -42.92
C ARG A 40 -11.58 34.23 -41.83
N GLU A 41 -12.73 34.88 -41.55
CA GLU A 41 -12.85 35.81 -40.41
C GLU A 41 -13.04 35.14 -39.08
N GLU A 42 -13.60 33.93 -39.09
CA GLU A 42 -13.85 33.13 -37.88
C GLU A 42 -12.71 32.16 -37.62
N PRO A 43 -12.10 32.21 -36.41
CA PRO A 43 -11.05 31.26 -36.01
C PRO A 43 -11.68 29.91 -35.65
N PHE A 44 -10.95 28.82 -35.88
CA PHE A 44 -11.28 27.51 -35.30
C PHE A 44 -10.55 27.35 -33.97
N VAL A 45 -11.33 27.12 -32.90
CA VAL A 45 -10.80 26.95 -31.55
C VAL A 45 -10.90 25.49 -31.13
N GLN A 46 -9.78 24.89 -30.85
CA GLN A 46 -9.68 23.52 -30.33
C GLN A 46 -9.42 23.55 -28.83
N ASP A 47 -10.25 22.87 -28.05
CA ASP A 47 -10.05 22.69 -26.63
C ASP A 47 -9.09 21.49 -26.39
N LEU A 48 -7.95 21.75 -25.75
CA LEU A 48 -6.90 20.78 -25.43
C LEU A 48 -6.95 20.27 -23.98
N GLY A 49 -8.07 20.54 -23.27
CA GLY A 49 -8.28 20.13 -21.90
C GLY A 49 -7.90 21.19 -20.86
N ARG A 50 -8.09 20.84 -19.60
CA ARG A 50 -7.84 21.74 -18.47
C ARG A 50 -6.34 22.04 -18.29
N ARG A 51 -6.01 23.29 -17.95
CA ARG A 51 -4.68 23.68 -17.51
C ARG A 51 -4.49 23.28 -16.04
N ALA A 52 -3.27 22.90 -15.66
CA ALA A 52 -2.95 22.72 -14.25
C ALA A 52 -3.13 24.04 -13.50
N ARG A 53 -3.84 24.01 -12.37
CA ARG A 53 -4.07 25.19 -11.53
C ARG A 53 -2.76 25.65 -10.90
N VAL A 54 -2.64 26.97 -10.77
CA VAL A 54 -1.57 27.62 -10.05
C VAL A 54 -2.17 28.37 -8.87
N PHE A 55 -1.64 28.14 -7.67
CA PHE A 55 -2.06 28.81 -6.44
C PHE A 55 -0.94 29.73 -5.96
N SER A 56 -1.21 31.02 -5.87
CA SER A 56 -0.30 31.99 -5.30
C SER A 56 -0.81 32.39 -3.92
N LEU A 57 -0.03 32.07 -2.89
CA LEU A 57 -0.37 32.32 -1.50
C LEU A 57 0.58 33.32 -0.88
N GLU A 58 0.02 34.39 -0.32
CA GLU A 58 0.73 35.24 0.63
C GLU A 58 0.51 34.68 2.02
N ALA A 59 1.55 34.14 2.60
CA ALA A 59 1.51 33.47 3.88
C ALA A 59 2.38 34.18 4.91
N PHE A 60 2.14 33.88 6.19
CA PHE A 60 2.98 34.35 7.26
C PHE A 60 3.05 33.38 8.42
N VAL A 61 4.17 33.42 9.11
CA VAL A 61 4.41 32.71 10.37
C VAL A 61 4.68 33.76 11.44
N LEU A 62 3.96 33.68 12.55
CA LEU A 62 4.09 34.67 13.64
C LEU A 62 4.16 33.92 15.00
N GLY A 63 4.79 34.57 15.97
CA GLY A 63 4.87 34.09 17.34
C GLY A 63 6.26 34.26 17.96
N PRO A 64 6.42 33.94 19.23
CA PRO A 64 7.72 34.04 19.90
C PRO A 64 8.75 33.09 19.26
N ASP A 65 8.31 31.92 18.77
CA ASP A 65 9.15 30.89 18.14
C ASP A 65 9.03 30.91 16.60
N TYR A 66 8.71 32.06 15.99
CA TYR A 66 8.49 32.17 14.54
C TYR A 66 9.69 31.69 13.72
N ASN A 67 10.91 31.80 14.25
CA ASN A 67 12.12 31.32 13.58
C ASN A 67 12.09 29.82 13.31
N VAL A 68 11.62 29.04 14.29
CA VAL A 68 11.50 27.57 14.14
C VAL A 68 10.42 27.24 13.10
N GLY A 69 9.27 27.89 13.17
CA GLY A 69 8.19 27.72 12.19
C GLY A 69 8.61 28.14 10.77
N ARG A 70 9.35 29.26 10.64
CA ARG A 70 9.94 29.70 9.38
C ARG A 70 10.87 28.64 8.78
N ASP A 71 11.82 28.15 9.57
CA ASP A 71 12.83 27.21 9.10
C ASP A 71 12.21 25.85 8.72
N LEU A 72 11.21 25.40 9.47
CA LEU A 72 10.42 24.20 9.12
C LEU A 72 9.65 24.41 7.82
N LEU A 73 9.04 25.56 7.63
CA LEU A 73 8.30 25.86 6.39
C LEU A 73 9.26 25.96 5.19
N VAL A 74 10.41 26.60 5.33
CA VAL A 74 11.46 26.67 4.29
C VAL A 74 11.94 25.27 3.92
N ALA A 75 12.20 24.39 4.90
CA ALA A 75 12.60 23.01 4.67
C ALA A 75 11.51 22.22 3.93
N ALA A 76 10.24 22.39 4.33
CA ALA A 76 9.11 21.75 3.67
C ALA A 76 8.92 22.21 2.21
N LEU A 77 9.11 23.52 1.95
CA LEU A 77 9.00 24.10 0.60
C LEU A 77 10.16 23.71 -0.31
N ALA A 78 11.38 23.59 0.24
CA ALA A 78 12.57 23.19 -0.51
C ALA A 78 12.64 21.69 -0.80
N ALA A 79 11.86 20.85 -0.11
CA ALA A 79 11.91 19.41 -0.26
C ALA A 79 11.37 18.97 -1.64
N LYS A 80 12.06 18.00 -2.26
CA LYS A 80 11.76 17.48 -3.60
C LYS A 80 10.41 16.74 -3.64
N GLY A 81 9.72 16.89 -4.76
CA GLY A 81 8.48 16.15 -5.07
C GLY A 81 7.20 16.89 -4.67
N PRO A 82 6.03 16.32 -4.98
CA PRO A 82 4.75 16.90 -4.61
C PRO A 82 4.52 16.83 -3.10
N GLY A 83 3.79 17.78 -2.55
CA GLY A 83 3.37 17.82 -1.16
C GLY A 83 1.86 18.06 -1.06
N GLU A 84 1.30 17.66 0.08
CA GLU A 84 -0.08 17.97 0.40
C GLU A 84 -0.17 19.43 0.88
N LEU A 85 -0.95 20.23 0.16
CA LEU A 85 -1.33 21.59 0.51
C LEU A 85 -2.74 21.57 1.09
N SER A 86 -2.91 21.90 2.37
CA SER A 86 -4.21 22.23 2.93
C SER A 86 -4.49 23.70 2.60
N HIS A 87 -5.35 23.92 1.58
CA HIS A 87 -5.70 25.28 1.15
C HIS A 87 -6.91 25.79 1.94
N PRO A 88 -6.92 27.03 2.45
CA PRO A 88 -8.00 27.54 3.31
C PRO A 88 -9.40 27.43 2.69
N TYR A 89 -9.51 27.62 1.38
CA TYR A 89 -10.79 27.67 0.65
C TYR A 89 -11.07 26.43 -0.21
N GLN A 90 -10.03 25.69 -0.65
CA GLN A 90 -10.17 24.61 -1.63
C GLN A 90 -9.90 23.21 -1.05
N GLY A 91 -9.56 23.13 0.24
CA GLY A 91 -9.29 21.87 0.90
C GLY A 91 -7.89 21.29 0.62
N SER A 92 -7.73 19.99 0.74
CA SER A 92 -6.44 19.32 0.53
C SER A 92 -6.18 19.08 -0.96
N LEU A 93 -5.01 19.50 -1.41
CA LEU A 93 -4.56 19.43 -2.80
C LEU A 93 -3.14 18.90 -2.86
N ALA A 94 -2.85 18.01 -3.79
CA ALA A 94 -1.47 17.62 -4.09
C ALA A 94 -0.84 18.70 -5.00
N CYS A 95 0.26 19.32 -4.55
CA CYS A 95 0.90 20.41 -5.25
C CYS A 95 2.42 20.28 -5.28
N TYR A 96 3.02 20.77 -6.37
CA TYR A 96 4.45 21.08 -6.44
C TYR A 96 4.69 22.53 -6.03
N VAL A 97 5.82 22.79 -5.40
CA VAL A 97 6.27 24.16 -5.17
C VAL A 97 6.90 24.68 -6.46
N GLY A 98 6.28 25.67 -7.11
CA GLY A 98 6.82 26.34 -8.28
C GLY A 98 7.91 27.35 -7.92
N GLY A 99 7.77 27.99 -6.79
CA GLY A 99 8.74 28.93 -6.22
C GLY A 99 8.24 29.53 -4.92
N PHE A 100 9.16 30.00 -4.11
CA PHE A 100 8.81 30.75 -2.91
C PHE A 100 9.84 31.84 -2.62
N ARG A 101 9.39 32.88 -1.94
CA ARG A 101 10.20 33.96 -1.42
C ARG A 101 9.76 34.21 0.01
N PHE A 102 10.68 34.47 0.91
CA PHE A 102 10.36 34.89 2.27
C PHE A 102 11.12 36.14 2.65
N ARG A 103 10.56 36.91 3.59
CA ARG A 103 11.11 38.15 4.11
C ARG A 103 10.93 38.20 5.61
N ASP A 104 12.01 38.45 6.30
CA ASP A 104 12.03 38.82 7.71
C ASP A 104 12.22 40.34 7.80
N SER A 105 11.51 41.00 8.70
CA SER A 105 11.65 42.43 8.94
C SER A 105 12.07 42.69 10.37
N HIS A 106 13.03 43.58 10.53
CA HIS A 106 13.46 44.01 11.86
C HIS A 106 12.40 44.93 12.52
N ASP A 107 11.64 45.66 11.71
CA ASP A 107 10.59 46.58 12.19
C ASP A 107 9.37 45.85 12.73
N HIS A 108 9.16 44.61 12.30
CA HIS A 108 8.07 43.77 12.74
C HIS A 108 8.64 42.44 13.27
N GLY A 109 9.29 42.49 14.43
CA GLY A 109 9.85 41.34 15.09
C GLY A 109 8.80 40.26 15.37
N GLY A 110 9.18 38.97 15.24
CA GLY A 110 8.27 37.86 15.47
C GLY A 110 7.38 37.47 14.29
N LEU A 111 7.68 37.94 13.07
CA LEU A 111 6.90 37.71 11.85
C LEU A 111 7.80 37.44 10.66
N ALA A 112 7.58 36.30 9.98
CA ALA A 112 8.14 36.00 8.67
C ALA A 112 7.01 35.96 7.63
N ARG A 113 7.17 36.67 6.51
CA ARG A 113 6.22 36.72 5.39
C ARG A 113 6.75 35.85 4.24
N PHE A 114 5.85 35.12 3.59
CA PHE A 114 6.14 34.24 2.49
C PHE A 114 5.25 34.53 1.29
N ASP A 115 5.83 34.61 0.12
CA ASP A 115 5.13 34.59 -1.17
C ASP A 115 5.41 33.21 -1.80
N ILE A 116 4.39 32.37 -1.91
CA ILE A 116 4.55 30.96 -2.33
C ILE A 116 3.67 30.70 -3.55
N THR A 117 4.26 30.13 -4.58
CA THR A 117 3.52 29.66 -5.77
C THR A 117 3.52 28.15 -5.79
N PHE A 118 2.32 27.57 -5.76
CA PHE A 118 2.09 26.14 -5.91
C PHE A 118 1.49 25.84 -7.28
N GLN A 119 1.86 24.72 -7.85
CA GLN A 119 1.26 24.19 -9.06
C GLN A 119 0.58 22.86 -8.74
N GLU A 120 -0.69 22.73 -9.16
CA GLU A 120 -1.44 21.50 -9.00
C GLU A 120 -0.66 20.32 -9.61
N ALA A 121 -0.38 19.31 -8.81
CA ALA A 121 0.07 18.03 -9.32
C ALA A 121 -1.15 17.43 -10.02
N GLY A 122 -1.10 17.31 -11.34
CA GLY A 122 -2.16 16.63 -12.09
C GLY A 122 -2.43 15.27 -11.46
N SER A 123 -3.61 14.71 -11.65
CA SER A 123 -4.06 13.42 -11.10
C SER A 123 -3.33 12.18 -11.67
N ARG A 124 -2.10 12.31 -12.13
CA ARG A 124 -1.16 11.24 -11.92
C ARG A 124 -0.93 11.22 -10.41
N LEU A 125 -1.76 10.47 -9.75
CA LEU A 125 -1.37 9.90 -8.48
C LEU A 125 -0.10 9.08 -8.74
N VAL A 126 1.02 9.77 -8.73
CA VAL A 126 2.11 9.21 -7.97
C VAL A 126 1.49 9.23 -6.57
N LEU A 127 0.90 8.12 -6.17
CA LEU A 127 0.72 7.84 -4.76
C LEU A 127 2.05 8.25 -4.18
N ALA A 128 2.07 9.41 -3.53
CA ALA A 128 3.26 9.86 -2.85
C ALA A 128 3.57 8.67 -1.97
N ARG A 129 4.63 7.96 -2.34
CA ARG A 129 5.13 6.82 -1.57
C ARG A 129 5.33 7.43 -0.20
N ARG A 130 4.32 7.28 0.64
CA ARG A 130 4.37 7.79 2.01
C ARG A 130 5.57 7.05 2.55
N ALA A 131 6.68 7.77 2.73
CA ALA A 131 7.87 7.20 3.33
C ALA A 131 7.42 6.61 4.66
N GLY A 132 7.18 5.30 4.70
CA GLY A 132 6.57 4.60 5.82
C GLY A 132 5.45 3.61 5.46
N GLY A 133 4.70 3.85 4.39
CA GLY A 133 3.57 2.95 4.04
C GLY A 133 4.05 1.55 3.63
N GLU A 134 5.09 1.46 2.81
CA GLU A 134 5.67 0.19 2.39
C GLU A 134 6.30 -0.54 3.57
N GLY A 135 7.11 0.13 4.38
CA GLY A 135 7.70 -0.46 5.58
C GLY A 135 6.68 -0.85 6.64
N ALA A 136 5.57 -0.11 6.77
CA ALA A 136 4.48 -0.49 7.67
C ALA A 136 3.73 -1.74 7.16
N VAL A 137 3.48 -1.84 5.85
CA VAL A 137 2.89 -3.03 5.24
C VAL A 137 3.83 -4.22 5.36
N ASP A 138 5.13 -4.05 5.07
CA ASP A 138 6.13 -5.11 5.24
C ASP A 138 6.18 -5.62 6.68
N SER A 139 6.26 -4.71 7.66
CA SER A 139 6.28 -5.09 9.09
C SER A 139 5.00 -5.79 9.53
N SER A 140 3.83 -5.32 9.08
CA SER A 140 2.55 -5.94 9.39
C SER A 140 2.44 -7.34 8.76
N ALA A 141 2.91 -7.48 7.52
CA ALA A 141 2.92 -8.74 6.81
C ALA A 141 3.92 -9.76 7.41
N ASP A 142 5.10 -9.29 7.89
CA ASP A 142 6.06 -10.14 8.62
C ASP A 142 5.48 -10.63 9.96
N ASN A 143 4.74 -9.76 10.66
CA ASN A 143 4.02 -10.16 11.87
C ASN A 143 2.92 -11.19 11.55
N ALA A 144 2.17 -11.00 10.46
CA ALA A 144 1.15 -11.94 10.02
C ALA A 144 1.75 -13.31 9.67
N ASP A 145 2.86 -13.35 8.93
CA ASP A 145 3.59 -14.57 8.62
C ASP A 145 4.07 -15.28 9.89
N THR A 146 4.62 -14.53 10.86
CA THR A 146 5.06 -15.07 12.15
C THR A 146 3.90 -15.71 12.89
N VAL A 147 2.77 -15.02 13.01
CA VAL A 147 1.58 -15.54 13.70
C VAL A 147 1.01 -16.76 12.96
N ALA A 148 0.94 -16.73 11.63
CA ALA A 148 0.48 -17.86 10.82
C ALA A 148 1.35 -19.09 11.05
N GLY A 149 2.67 -18.94 11.07
CA GLY A 149 3.62 -20.02 11.33
C GLY A 149 3.51 -20.61 12.73
N VAL A 150 3.43 -19.76 13.77
CA VAL A 150 3.24 -20.20 15.15
C VAL A 150 1.90 -20.94 15.32
N THR A 151 0.84 -20.43 14.70
CA THR A 151 -0.48 -21.08 14.73
C THR A 151 -0.42 -22.45 14.05
N PHE A 152 0.19 -22.54 12.88
CA PHE A 152 0.38 -23.81 12.17
C PHE A 152 1.11 -24.85 13.04
N ILE A 153 2.26 -24.49 13.63
CA ILE A 153 3.07 -25.39 14.46
C ILE A 153 2.26 -25.88 15.68
N ARG A 154 1.44 -25.00 16.27
CA ARG A 154 0.64 -25.32 17.44
C ARG A 154 -0.55 -26.22 17.12
N GLU A 155 -1.21 -25.99 15.98
CA GLU A 155 -2.46 -26.67 15.60
C GLU A 155 -2.24 -27.94 14.78
N THR A 156 -1.07 -28.10 14.14
CA THR A 156 -0.75 -29.30 13.38
C THR A 156 -0.42 -30.44 14.34
N ILE A 157 -1.27 -31.48 14.34
CA ILE A 157 -1.12 -32.63 15.22
C ILE A 157 -0.53 -33.80 14.43
N VAL A 158 0.80 -34.02 14.55
CA VAL A 158 1.55 -35.08 13.86
C VAL A 158 2.26 -36.02 14.84
N ILE A 159 2.32 -35.68 16.13
CA ILE A 159 2.95 -36.47 17.17
C ILE A 159 1.89 -37.25 17.95
N GLY A 160 2.12 -38.54 18.16
CA GLY A 160 1.20 -39.40 18.94
C GLY A 160 -0.06 -39.85 18.19
N VAL A 161 -0.16 -39.57 16.88
CA VAL A 161 -1.29 -39.98 16.03
C VAL A 161 -0.96 -41.21 15.21
N PRO A 162 -1.96 -41.98 14.76
CA PRO A 162 -1.79 -43.15 13.90
C PRO A 162 -1.09 -42.82 12.58
N GLU A 163 -0.36 -43.79 12.01
CA GLU A 163 0.38 -43.64 10.74
C GLU A 163 -0.45 -43.05 9.58
N PRO A 164 -1.71 -43.47 9.35
CA PRO A 164 -2.52 -42.87 8.29
C PRO A 164 -2.75 -41.39 8.42
N VAL A 165 -2.84 -40.86 9.66
CA VAL A 165 -3.01 -39.43 9.91
C VAL A 165 -1.73 -38.67 9.62
N ARG A 166 -0.57 -39.23 9.96
CA ARG A 166 0.74 -38.66 9.63
C ARG A 166 0.98 -38.61 8.11
N THR A 167 0.69 -39.70 7.43
CA THR A 167 0.79 -39.79 5.97
C THR A 167 -0.12 -38.76 5.30
N ALA A 168 -1.38 -38.61 5.75
CA ALA A 168 -2.29 -37.62 5.23
C ALA A 168 -1.80 -36.17 5.45
N ALA A 169 -1.15 -35.90 6.58
CA ALA A 169 -0.59 -34.56 6.84
C ALA A 169 0.58 -34.22 5.88
N VAL A 170 1.43 -35.22 5.57
CA VAL A 170 2.52 -35.06 4.60
C VAL A 170 1.95 -34.86 3.19
N GLU A 171 0.97 -35.66 2.77
CA GLU A 171 0.30 -35.52 1.47
C GLU A 171 -0.34 -34.17 1.28
N GLU A 172 -0.95 -33.59 2.33
CA GLU A 172 -1.48 -32.23 2.30
C GLU A 172 -0.37 -31.16 2.13
N ALA A 173 0.74 -31.32 2.84
CA ALA A 173 1.89 -30.45 2.75
C ALA A 173 2.55 -30.52 1.36
N GLU A 174 2.73 -31.73 0.81
CA GLU A 174 3.26 -31.93 -0.54
C GLU A 174 2.35 -31.32 -1.61
N ARG A 175 1.04 -31.45 -1.45
CA ARG A 175 0.08 -30.85 -2.37
C ARG A 175 0.11 -29.32 -2.30
N ALA A 176 0.19 -28.75 -1.11
CA ALA A 176 0.36 -27.31 -0.95
C ALA A 176 1.65 -26.83 -1.62
N ALA A 177 2.76 -27.56 -1.41
CA ALA A 177 4.03 -27.30 -2.04
C ALA A 177 3.92 -27.37 -3.58
N GLN A 178 3.28 -28.41 -4.12
CA GLN A 178 3.09 -28.57 -5.57
C GLN A 178 2.26 -27.41 -6.15
N THR A 179 1.20 -26.97 -5.47
CA THR A 179 0.40 -25.82 -5.92
C THR A 179 1.22 -24.55 -6.02
N ILE A 180 2.11 -24.30 -5.07
CA ILE A 180 3.02 -23.13 -5.09
C ILE A 180 4.04 -23.27 -6.22
N ILE A 181 4.56 -24.48 -6.47
CA ILE A 181 5.49 -24.78 -7.57
C ILE A 181 4.83 -24.53 -8.92
N ASP A 182 3.62 -25.05 -9.12
CA ASP A 182 2.87 -24.89 -10.37
C ASP A 182 2.56 -23.41 -10.64
N LEU A 183 2.23 -22.66 -9.59
CA LEU A 183 2.02 -21.22 -9.70
C LEU A 183 3.31 -20.50 -10.06
N SER A 184 4.44 -20.87 -9.47
CA SER A 184 5.73 -20.28 -9.80
C SER A 184 6.09 -20.47 -11.29
N ALA A 185 5.81 -21.64 -11.83
CA ALA A 185 6.07 -21.95 -13.25
C ALA A 185 5.23 -21.08 -14.23
N LEU A 186 4.05 -20.62 -13.81
CA LEU A 186 3.19 -19.77 -14.64
C LEU A 186 3.69 -18.33 -14.75
N TYR A 187 4.32 -17.81 -13.70
CA TYR A 187 4.68 -16.38 -13.58
C TYR A 187 6.17 -16.10 -13.82
N GLU A 188 7.02 -17.12 -13.97
CA GLU A 188 8.45 -16.92 -14.07
C GLU A 188 8.93 -16.68 -15.49
N LYS A 189 9.63 -15.54 -15.68
CA LYS A 189 10.44 -15.25 -16.86
C LYS A 189 11.83 -14.74 -16.42
N GLY A 190 12.88 -15.44 -16.76
CA GLY A 190 14.25 -14.97 -16.61
C GLY A 190 15.04 -15.56 -15.41
N ARG A 191 16.00 -14.77 -14.88
CA ARG A 191 16.93 -15.20 -13.82
C ARG A 191 16.25 -15.50 -12.46
N ALA A 192 15.11 -14.89 -12.18
CA ALA A 192 14.31 -15.16 -10.98
C ALA A 192 13.83 -16.63 -10.96
N ALA A 193 13.55 -17.22 -12.12
CA ALA A 193 13.09 -18.59 -12.27
C ALA A 193 13.98 -19.64 -11.57
N SER A 194 15.29 -19.46 -11.55
CA SER A 194 16.22 -20.41 -10.94
C SER A 194 16.17 -20.41 -9.41
N ASP A 195 15.97 -19.23 -8.81
CA ASP A 195 15.91 -19.06 -7.34
C ASP A 195 14.58 -19.58 -6.79
N THR A 196 13.49 -19.27 -7.46
CA THR A 196 12.15 -19.76 -7.09
C THR A 196 12.06 -21.27 -7.28
N ALA A 197 12.57 -21.81 -8.38
CA ALA A 197 12.63 -23.26 -8.57
C ALA A 197 13.45 -23.98 -7.48
N ARG A 198 14.54 -23.36 -6.97
CA ARG A 198 15.30 -23.91 -5.84
C ARG A 198 14.50 -23.88 -4.54
N LYS A 199 13.84 -22.75 -4.25
CA LYS A 199 12.97 -22.61 -3.06
C LYS A 199 11.78 -23.55 -3.11
N ALA A 200 11.20 -23.74 -4.29
CA ALA A 200 10.12 -24.66 -4.51
C ALA A 200 10.52 -26.13 -4.27
N ARG A 201 11.74 -26.51 -4.65
CA ARG A 201 12.27 -27.85 -4.33
C ARG A 201 12.52 -28.01 -2.84
N ALA A 202 13.11 -27.01 -2.18
CA ALA A 202 13.29 -27.05 -0.73
C ALA A 202 11.95 -27.19 -0.01
N LEU A 203 10.91 -26.49 -0.47
CA LEU A 203 9.56 -26.60 0.07
C LEU A 203 9.01 -28.04 -0.02
N LEU A 204 9.25 -28.74 -1.13
CA LEU A 204 8.81 -30.11 -1.29
C LEU A 204 9.59 -31.08 -0.36
N GLU A 205 10.91 -30.87 -0.19
CA GLU A 205 11.72 -31.63 0.75
C GLU A 205 11.28 -31.41 2.20
N ASP A 206 10.98 -30.14 2.58
CA ASP A 206 10.49 -29.81 3.91
C ASP A 206 9.07 -30.34 4.16
N ALA A 207 8.21 -30.41 3.14
CA ALA A 207 6.91 -31.05 3.25
C ALA A 207 7.02 -32.51 3.62
N GLN A 208 7.97 -33.25 3.04
CA GLN A 208 8.22 -34.67 3.34
C GLN A 208 8.75 -34.88 4.77
N THR A 209 9.45 -33.88 5.31
CA THR A 209 9.97 -33.90 6.69
C THR A 209 9.09 -33.18 7.71
N LEU A 210 7.86 -32.81 7.34
CA LEU A 210 6.92 -32.05 8.18
C LEU A 210 6.76 -32.62 9.59
N ILE A 211 6.73 -33.94 9.73
CA ILE A 211 6.55 -34.64 11.00
C ILE A 211 7.69 -34.33 11.99
N THR A 212 8.91 -34.20 11.47
CA THR A 212 10.12 -33.98 12.30
C THR A 212 10.48 -32.51 12.42
N THR A 213 10.18 -31.71 11.39
CA THR A 213 10.59 -30.30 11.28
C THR A 213 9.47 -29.37 10.77
N PRO A 214 8.34 -29.25 11.48
CA PRO A 214 7.22 -28.40 11.02
C PRO A 214 7.60 -26.92 10.85
N ALA A 215 8.56 -26.43 11.63
CA ALA A 215 9.05 -25.07 11.50
C ALA A 215 9.82 -24.83 10.18
N ALA A 216 10.56 -25.82 9.68
CA ALA A 216 11.24 -25.72 8.39
C ALA A 216 10.23 -25.60 7.26
N PHE A 217 9.17 -26.41 7.25
CA PHE A 217 8.09 -26.32 6.28
C PHE A 217 7.42 -24.93 6.28
N VAL A 218 7.11 -24.37 7.44
CA VAL A 218 6.56 -23.00 7.56
C VAL A 218 7.47 -21.97 6.89
N THR A 219 8.77 -22.01 7.20
CA THR A 219 9.76 -21.07 6.61
C THR A 219 9.80 -21.21 5.09
N SER A 220 9.86 -22.45 4.59
CA SER A 220 9.90 -22.71 3.15
C SER A 220 8.62 -22.30 2.42
N VAL A 221 7.45 -22.44 3.05
CA VAL A 221 6.17 -21.92 2.51
C VAL A 221 6.23 -20.41 2.37
N HIS A 222 6.64 -19.68 3.41
CA HIS A 222 6.74 -18.24 3.37
C HIS A 222 7.77 -17.76 2.32
N ASP A 223 8.94 -18.40 2.26
CA ASP A 223 10.00 -18.04 1.32
C ASP A 223 9.61 -18.32 -0.14
N ALA A 224 8.91 -19.43 -0.39
CA ALA A 224 8.43 -19.76 -1.73
C ALA A 224 7.34 -18.80 -2.20
N ILE A 225 6.31 -18.53 -1.37
CA ILE A 225 5.24 -17.61 -1.68
C ILE A 225 5.78 -16.18 -1.89
N ARG A 226 6.67 -15.72 -0.99
CA ARG A 226 7.33 -14.41 -1.12
C ARG A 226 8.10 -14.32 -2.44
N SER A 227 8.84 -15.35 -2.81
CA SER A 227 9.60 -15.39 -4.07
C SER A 227 8.72 -15.28 -5.30
N VAL A 228 7.57 -15.99 -5.32
CA VAL A 228 6.60 -15.91 -6.41
C VAL A 228 6.01 -14.50 -6.53
N LEU A 229 5.55 -13.93 -5.42
CA LEU A 229 4.85 -12.65 -5.41
C LEU A 229 5.78 -11.46 -5.61
N ASP A 230 7.01 -11.51 -5.13
CA ASP A 230 8.04 -10.47 -5.36
C ASP A 230 8.51 -10.43 -6.83
N GLY A 231 8.35 -11.53 -7.57
CA GLY A 231 8.67 -11.61 -9.00
C GLY A 231 7.60 -11.01 -9.91
N LEU A 232 6.44 -10.60 -9.38
CA LEU A 232 5.34 -10.06 -10.16
C LEU A 232 5.49 -8.55 -10.37
N GLU A 233 5.31 -8.12 -11.62
CA GLU A 233 5.50 -6.73 -12.04
C GLU A 233 4.25 -5.86 -11.83
N THR A 234 3.08 -6.48 -11.56
CA THR A 234 1.79 -5.79 -11.42
C THR A 234 1.04 -6.22 -10.17
N ALA A 235 0.35 -5.29 -9.52
CA ALA A 235 -0.50 -5.57 -8.37
C ALA A 235 -1.64 -6.53 -8.72
N LYS A 236 -2.16 -6.44 -9.94
CA LYS A 236 -3.22 -7.32 -10.45
C LYS A 236 -2.73 -8.77 -10.59
N GLY A 237 -1.49 -8.96 -11.10
CA GLY A 237 -0.86 -10.28 -11.14
C GLY A 237 -0.66 -10.89 -9.74
N ALA A 238 -0.25 -10.07 -8.75
CA ALA A 238 -0.13 -10.52 -7.37
C ALA A 238 -1.48 -10.95 -6.78
N LEU A 239 -2.55 -10.25 -7.10
CA LEU A 239 -3.89 -10.58 -6.68
C LEU A 239 -4.41 -11.87 -7.34
N GLU A 240 -4.13 -12.07 -8.62
CA GLU A 240 -4.47 -13.31 -9.34
C GLU A 240 -3.72 -14.53 -8.77
N ALA A 241 -2.43 -14.36 -8.46
CA ALA A 241 -1.62 -15.39 -7.82
C ALA A 241 -2.14 -15.73 -6.42
N TYR A 242 -2.54 -14.71 -5.64
CA TYR A 242 -3.18 -14.92 -4.34
C TYR A 242 -4.48 -15.71 -4.48
N ARG A 243 -5.36 -15.36 -5.43
CA ARG A 243 -6.65 -16.07 -5.64
C ARG A 243 -6.42 -17.53 -5.98
N ALA A 244 -5.42 -17.86 -6.77
CA ALA A 244 -5.08 -19.26 -7.08
C ALA A 244 -4.66 -20.06 -5.83
N LEU A 245 -3.96 -19.42 -4.87
CA LEU A 245 -3.56 -20.05 -3.60
C LEU A 245 -4.70 -20.06 -2.56
N GLU A 246 -5.60 -19.08 -2.61
CA GLU A 246 -6.79 -19.02 -1.76
C GLU A 246 -7.74 -20.21 -2.00
N ASP A 247 -7.84 -20.68 -3.24
CA ASP A 247 -8.69 -21.81 -3.62
C ASP A 247 -8.16 -23.17 -3.16
N LEU A 248 -6.99 -23.23 -2.50
CA LEU A 248 -6.45 -24.47 -1.96
C LEU A 248 -7.43 -25.06 -0.93
N ARG A 249 -7.97 -26.23 -1.28
CA ARG A 249 -8.91 -26.98 -0.41
C ARG A 249 -8.21 -28.18 0.19
N PRO A 250 -8.48 -28.53 1.47
CA PRO A 250 -7.97 -29.77 2.07
C PRO A 250 -8.37 -31.01 1.27
N LEU A 251 -7.48 -31.99 1.17
CA LEU A 251 -7.78 -33.30 0.57
C LEU A 251 -8.74 -34.10 1.44
N SER A 252 -8.48 -34.08 2.74
CA SER A 252 -9.29 -34.80 3.73
C SER A 252 -10.59 -34.06 3.97
N ARG A 253 -11.71 -34.62 3.54
CA ARG A 253 -13.06 -34.14 3.79
C ARG A 253 -13.71 -34.91 4.92
N GLY A 254 -14.18 -34.23 5.93
CA GLY A 254 -14.85 -34.85 7.08
C GLY A 254 -14.30 -34.30 8.41
N GLY A 255 -14.62 -34.99 9.51
CA GLY A 255 -14.09 -34.65 10.83
C GLY A 255 -12.85 -35.46 11.17
N GLY A 256 -12.09 -34.99 12.14
CA GLY A 256 -10.94 -35.65 12.72
C GLY A 256 -9.60 -35.04 12.35
N THR A 257 -8.54 -35.50 13.02
CA THR A 257 -7.21 -34.89 13.02
C THR A 257 -6.58 -34.74 11.61
N ALA A 258 -6.87 -35.64 10.69
CA ALA A 258 -6.38 -35.53 9.31
C ALA A 258 -7.00 -34.33 8.58
N ALA A 259 -8.31 -34.12 8.74
CA ALA A 259 -9.00 -32.96 8.14
C ALA A 259 -8.60 -31.67 8.82
N GLU A 260 -8.38 -31.65 10.13
CA GLU A 260 -7.87 -30.52 10.90
C GLU A 260 -6.47 -30.12 10.41
N ASN A 261 -5.54 -31.05 10.27
CA ASN A 261 -4.21 -30.81 9.71
C ASN A 261 -4.26 -30.25 8.29
N GLY A 262 -5.14 -30.80 7.42
CA GLY A 262 -5.34 -30.28 6.08
C GLY A 262 -5.85 -28.83 6.08
N THR A 263 -6.81 -28.52 6.95
CA THR A 263 -7.33 -27.16 7.12
C THR A 263 -6.25 -26.21 7.61
N THR A 264 -5.44 -26.64 8.58
CA THR A 264 -4.34 -25.84 9.12
C THR A 264 -3.28 -25.55 8.04
N THR A 265 -2.95 -26.53 7.20
CA THR A 265 -2.03 -26.34 6.06
C THR A 265 -2.59 -25.37 5.04
N ALA A 266 -3.86 -25.51 4.66
CA ALA A 266 -4.51 -24.57 3.74
C ALA A 266 -4.56 -23.14 4.30
N ASN A 267 -4.82 -22.98 5.61
CA ASN A 267 -4.84 -21.68 6.27
C ASN A 267 -3.44 -21.04 6.32
N LEU A 268 -2.37 -21.80 6.54
CA LEU A 268 -1.01 -21.29 6.45
C LEU A 268 -0.74 -20.69 5.07
N VAL A 269 -1.04 -21.42 4.00
CA VAL A 269 -0.82 -20.97 2.61
C VAL A 269 -1.66 -19.71 2.30
N ARG A 270 -2.92 -19.70 2.68
CA ARG A 270 -3.82 -18.54 2.46
C ARG A 270 -3.32 -17.28 3.16
N ARG A 271 -2.93 -17.39 4.44
CA ARG A 271 -2.43 -16.25 5.22
C ARG A 271 -1.12 -15.72 4.65
N ALA A 272 -0.17 -16.60 4.34
CA ALA A 272 1.10 -16.23 3.75
C ALA A 272 0.93 -15.59 2.36
N SER A 273 0.01 -16.11 1.53
CA SER A 273 -0.26 -15.56 0.21
C SER A 273 -0.94 -14.19 0.28
N LEU A 274 -1.86 -13.96 1.22
CA LEU A 274 -2.49 -12.66 1.42
C LEU A 274 -1.48 -11.62 1.93
N ALA A 275 -0.62 -11.98 2.90
CA ALA A 275 0.46 -11.14 3.37
C ALA A 275 1.42 -10.76 2.22
N GLY A 276 1.77 -11.73 1.37
CA GLY A 276 2.60 -11.50 0.19
C GLY A 276 1.91 -10.60 -0.85
N ALA A 277 0.61 -10.79 -1.12
CA ALA A 277 -0.16 -9.95 -2.04
C ALA A 277 -0.24 -8.49 -1.54
N CYS A 278 -0.41 -8.28 -0.23
CA CYS A 278 -0.37 -6.95 0.38
C CYS A 278 1.00 -6.27 0.20
N ARG A 279 2.11 -7.02 0.38
CA ARG A 279 3.47 -6.50 0.12
C ARG A 279 3.65 -6.13 -1.35
N ALA A 280 3.28 -7.02 -2.27
CA ALA A 280 3.38 -6.76 -3.70
C ALA A 280 2.55 -5.54 -4.11
N ALA A 281 1.31 -5.44 -3.64
CA ALA A 281 0.44 -4.28 -3.88
C ALA A 281 1.02 -2.96 -3.36
N ALA A 282 1.78 -2.99 -2.24
CA ALA A 282 2.43 -1.79 -1.70
C ALA A 282 3.67 -1.34 -2.51
N ARG A 283 4.31 -2.24 -3.25
CA ARG A 283 5.58 -1.99 -3.98
C ARG A 283 5.39 -1.66 -5.45
N VAL A 284 4.37 -2.23 -6.07
CA VAL A 284 4.16 -2.13 -7.52
C VAL A 284 3.49 -0.80 -7.88
N PRO A 285 3.93 -0.12 -8.97
CA PRO A 285 3.26 1.08 -9.46
C PRO A 285 1.92 0.73 -10.12
N TYR A 286 0.91 1.56 -9.84
CA TYR A 286 -0.42 1.45 -10.46
C TYR A 286 -0.53 2.33 -11.70
N ALA A 287 -1.25 1.85 -12.71
CA ALA A 287 -1.51 2.63 -13.93
C ALA A 287 -2.55 3.74 -13.70
N SER A 288 -3.50 3.53 -12.75
CA SER A 288 -4.54 4.49 -12.41
C SER A 288 -4.92 4.43 -10.94
N LEU A 289 -5.63 5.48 -10.45
CA LEU A 289 -6.22 5.48 -9.10
C LEU A 289 -7.31 4.42 -8.97
N ASP A 290 -8.11 4.25 -10.01
CA ASP A 290 -9.22 3.30 -10.01
C ASP A 290 -8.68 1.88 -9.84
N GLU A 291 -7.60 1.51 -10.53
CA GLU A 291 -6.90 0.25 -10.34
C GLU A 291 -6.38 0.07 -8.90
N ALA A 292 -5.78 1.11 -8.33
CA ALA A 292 -5.27 1.07 -6.96
C ALA A 292 -6.39 0.89 -5.93
N LEU A 293 -7.53 1.55 -6.15
CA LEU A 293 -8.71 1.43 -5.28
C LEU A 293 -9.37 0.06 -5.43
N GLU A 294 -9.45 -0.49 -6.64
CA GLU A 294 -9.98 -1.83 -6.91
C GLU A 294 -9.16 -2.89 -6.16
N VAL A 295 -7.84 -2.89 -6.34
CA VAL A 295 -6.92 -3.83 -5.67
C VAL A 295 -6.99 -3.67 -4.14
N ARG A 296 -7.02 -2.43 -3.64
CA ARG A 296 -7.15 -2.18 -2.20
C ARG A 296 -8.45 -2.73 -1.64
N THR A 297 -9.56 -2.49 -2.31
CA THR A 297 -10.89 -2.94 -1.86
C THR A 297 -10.93 -4.46 -1.83
N ASP A 298 -10.46 -5.13 -2.89
CA ASP A 298 -10.44 -6.59 -2.95
C ASP A 298 -9.56 -7.20 -1.85
N LEU A 299 -8.38 -6.61 -1.57
CA LEU A 299 -7.52 -7.08 -0.47
C LEU A 299 -8.15 -6.88 0.90
N LEU A 300 -8.88 -5.78 1.13
CA LEU A 300 -9.58 -5.54 2.39
C LEU A 300 -10.74 -6.52 2.56
N ASP A 301 -11.55 -6.75 1.52
CA ASP A 301 -12.63 -7.73 1.55
C ASP A 301 -12.11 -9.13 1.86
N ARG A 302 -10.93 -9.51 1.34
CA ARG A 302 -10.28 -10.78 1.64
C ARG A 302 -9.74 -10.88 3.07
N LEU A 303 -9.23 -9.78 3.60
CA LEU A 303 -8.82 -9.72 5.01
C LEU A 303 -10.03 -9.88 5.92
N ASP A 304 -11.14 -9.22 5.64
CA ASP A 304 -12.37 -9.34 6.42
C ASP A 304 -12.92 -10.77 6.38
N LEU A 305 -12.94 -11.42 5.20
CA LEU A 305 -13.34 -12.82 5.07
C LEU A 305 -12.46 -13.77 5.89
N GLN A 306 -11.13 -13.53 5.95
CA GLN A 306 -10.25 -14.35 6.79
C GLN A 306 -10.45 -14.11 8.29
N LEU A 307 -10.90 -12.92 8.69
CA LEU A 307 -11.19 -12.62 10.09
C LEU A 307 -12.53 -13.21 10.55
N GLU A 308 -13.50 -13.33 9.66
CA GLU A 308 -14.82 -13.89 9.93
C GLU A 308 -14.82 -15.43 9.97
N ASP A 309 -13.85 -16.09 9.35
CA ASP A 309 -13.76 -17.56 9.37
C ASP A 309 -13.42 -18.06 10.79
N PRO A 310 -14.31 -18.83 11.45
CA PRO A 310 -14.08 -19.32 12.80
C PRO A 310 -12.83 -20.21 12.92
N ALA A 311 -12.37 -20.83 11.83
CA ALA A 311 -11.10 -21.58 11.79
C ALA A 311 -9.88 -20.63 11.82
N THR A 312 -10.07 -19.35 11.57
CA THR A 312 -9.04 -18.30 11.61
C THR A 312 -9.15 -17.38 12.81
N SER A 313 -10.23 -17.44 13.60
CA SER A 313 -10.54 -16.55 14.74
C SER A 313 -9.56 -16.64 15.92
N ALA A 314 -8.51 -17.46 15.87
CA ALA A 314 -7.38 -17.43 16.79
C ALA A 314 -6.41 -16.26 16.55
N TRP A 315 -6.77 -15.30 15.70
CA TRP A 315 -6.02 -14.04 15.53
C TRP A 315 -6.16 -13.21 16.82
N PRO A 316 -5.06 -12.77 17.45
CA PRO A 316 -5.16 -11.95 18.64
C PRO A 316 -5.78 -10.59 18.31
N SER A 317 -7.05 -10.42 18.64
CA SER A 317 -7.86 -9.22 18.39
C SER A 317 -7.50 -8.00 19.24
N SER A 318 -6.37 -7.99 19.94
CA SER A 318 -6.16 -6.99 20.99
C SER A 318 -4.85 -6.21 21.01
N SER A 319 -4.01 -6.24 19.98
CA SER A 319 -2.75 -5.48 20.01
C SER A 319 -2.53 -4.44 18.91
N LEU A 320 -3.51 -4.18 18.04
CA LEU A 320 -3.36 -3.21 16.95
C LEU A 320 -4.10 -1.87 17.16
N VAL A 321 -4.74 -1.65 18.31
CA VAL A 321 -5.49 -0.39 18.60
C VAL A 321 -5.02 0.30 19.89
N ALA A 322 -3.79 0.12 20.32
CA ALA A 322 -3.22 0.89 21.41
C ALA A 322 -1.88 1.48 21.03
N GLY A 323 -1.92 2.55 20.25
CA GLY A 323 -0.78 3.36 19.85
C GLY A 323 -1.30 4.64 19.22
N SER A 324 -1.94 5.49 20.06
CA SER A 324 -2.25 6.90 19.77
C SER A 324 -1.00 7.75 19.59
#